data_1c7228e0bbf0c779ffddf2aba09f7ece
#
_entry.id   1c7228e0bbf0c779ffddf2aba09f7ece
#
_cell.length_a   1.000
_cell.length_b   1.000
_cell.length_c   1.000
_cell.angle_alpha   90.00
_cell.angle_beta   90.00
_cell.angle_gamma   90.00
#
_symmetry.space_group_name_H-M   'P 1'
#
loop_
_entity.id
_entity.type
_entity.pdbx_description
1 polymer ?
#
loop_
_entity_poly.entity_id
_entity_poly.type
_entity_poly.pdbx_seq_one_letter_code
_entity_poly.pdbx_strand_id
1 'polypeptide(L)'
;MKRWLLALGIALFALHATAKGNSADPQSLSRDFYSWYLTALSKDESPIDERDPLLKEYVTPQLLQKIYILIKSPDGMDDDYFLQDQDYSDGWVDHVSAGKFTINGDTASGDVTLGSDANDRQLLLITLHRDRDGWKIDDVAKENP
;
A
#
# COMPACT_ATOMS: atom_id res chain seq x y z
N MET A 1 -51.02 0.10 47.00
CA MET A 1 -49.89 0.96 46.53
C MET A 1 -48.98 0.13 45.64
N LYS A 2 -49.07 0.37 44.36
CA LYS A 2 -48.20 -0.33 43.40
C LYS A 2 -47.02 0.56 43.10
N ARG A 3 -45.83 0.14 43.53
CA ARG A 3 -44.55 0.80 43.14
C ARG A 3 -44.13 0.28 41.78
N TRP A 4 -44.20 1.10 40.78
CA TRP A 4 -43.66 0.84 39.47
C TRP A 4 -42.19 1.24 39.51
N LEU A 5 -41.29 0.24 39.49
CA LEU A 5 -39.88 0.43 39.26
C LEU A 5 -39.67 0.44 37.74
N LEU A 6 -39.50 1.63 37.20
CA LEU A 6 -38.97 1.81 35.84
C LEU A 6 -37.48 1.49 35.86
N ALA A 7 -37.16 0.30 35.42
CA ALA A 7 -35.77 -0.03 35.11
C ALA A 7 -35.39 0.67 33.81
N LEU A 8 -34.64 1.77 33.97
CA LEU A 8 -34.02 2.47 32.84
C LEU A 8 -32.85 1.63 32.38
N GLY A 9 -33.06 0.83 31.34
CA GLY A 9 -32.02 0.12 30.67
C GLY A 9 -31.12 1.10 29.91
N ILE A 10 -29.96 1.42 30.47
CA ILE A 10 -28.91 2.13 29.75
C ILE A 10 -28.31 1.12 28.75
N ALA A 11 -28.75 1.22 27.50
CA ALA A 11 -28.07 0.54 26.40
C ALA A 11 -26.73 1.23 26.20
N LEU A 12 -25.68 0.67 26.76
CA LEU A 12 -24.32 1.03 26.40
C LEU A 12 -24.11 0.58 24.93
N PHE A 13 -24.30 1.50 24.02
CA PHE A 13 -23.73 1.33 22.67
C PHE A 13 -22.22 1.47 22.82
N ALA A 14 -21.55 0.33 22.96
CA ALA A 14 -20.13 0.29 22.76
C ALA A 14 -19.87 0.66 21.30
N LEU A 15 -19.52 1.91 21.06
CA LEU A 15 -18.89 2.32 19.82
C LEU A 15 -17.59 1.52 19.73
N HIS A 16 -17.64 0.40 19.04
CA HIS A 16 -16.44 -0.25 18.56
C HIS A 16 -15.88 0.67 17.50
N ALA A 17 -15.01 1.60 17.92
CA ALA A 17 -14.08 2.21 17.01
C ALA A 17 -13.23 1.07 16.46
N THR A 18 -13.64 0.50 15.33
CA THR A 18 -12.77 -0.34 14.54
C THR A 18 -11.60 0.55 14.17
N ALA A 19 -10.49 0.44 14.93
CA ALA A 19 -9.21 0.86 14.40
C ALA A 19 -9.16 0.27 12.99
N LYS A 20 -8.96 1.12 11.97
CA LYS A 20 -8.72 0.66 10.60
C LYS A 20 -7.36 -0.03 10.58
N GLY A 21 -7.26 -1.18 11.25
CA GLY A 21 -6.22 -2.15 10.98
C GLY A 21 -6.40 -2.53 9.53
N ASN A 22 -5.34 -2.47 8.75
CA ASN A 22 -5.36 -2.91 7.38
C ASN A 22 -5.57 -4.43 7.37
N SER A 23 -6.84 -4.87 7.30
CA SER A 23 -7.22 -6.28 7.24
C SER A 23 -7.07 -6.85 5.82
N ALA A 24 -6.57 -6.07 4.87
CA ALA A 24 -6.36 -6.50 3.51
C ALA A 24 -5.26 -7.58 3.45
N ASP A 25 -5.50 -8.60 2.62
CA ASP A 25 -4.47 -9.56 2.27
C ASP A 25 -3.35 -8.92 1.41
N PRO A 26 -2.18 -9.56 1.29
CA PRO A 26 -1.07 -9.00 0.52
C PRO A 26 -1.40 -8.64 -0.92
N GLN A 27 -2.18 -9.47 -1.60
CA GLN A 27 -2.58 -9.24 -2.99
C GLN A 27 -3.45 -7.99 -3.13
N SER A 28 -4.50 -7.89 -2.32
CA SER A 28 -5.41 -6.74 -2.34
C SER A 28 -4.72 -5.45 -1.94
N LEU A 29 -3.90 -5.49 -0.90
CA LEU A 29 -3.13 -4.32 -0.46
C LEU A 29 -2.20 -3.81 -1.55
N SER A 30 -1.47 -4.70 -2.21
CA SER A 30 -0.53 -4.32 -3.27
C SER A 30 -1.25 -3.72 -4.47
N ARG A 31 -2.36 -4.32 -4.91
CA ARG A 31 -3.20 -3.78 -5.97
C ARG A 31 -3.76 -2.41 -5.61
N ASP A 32 -4.30 -2.25 -4.42
CA ASP A 32 -4.91 -1.00 -3.97
C ASP A 32 -3.86 0.12 -3.85
N PHE A 33 -2.66 -0.22 -3.35
CA PHE A 33 -1.54 0.72 -3.31
C PHE A 33 -1.18 1.25 -4.70
N TYR A 34 -0.93 0.38 -5.66
CA TYR A 34 -0.53 0.80 -7.01
C TYR A 34 -1.64 1.53 -7.75
N SER A 35 -2.90 1.14 -7.56
CA SER A 35 -4.04 1.86 -8.13
C SER A 35 -4.14 3.29 -7.58
N TRP A 36 -3.96 3.47 -6.29
CA TRP A 36 -3.91 4.78 -5.67
C TRP A 36 -2.70 5.58 -6.14
N TYR A 37 -1.51 4.98 -6.09
CA TYR A 37 -0.24 5.64 -6.41
C TYR A 37 -0.21 6.16 -7.85
N LEU A 38 -0.57 5.32 -8.81
CA LEU A 38 -0.65 5.70 -10.22
C LEU A 38 -1.73 6.75 -10.47
N THR A 39 -2.87 6.67 -9.78
CA THR A 39 -3.91 7.70 -9.88
C THR A 39 -3.41 9.05 -9.36
N ALA A 40 -2.67 9.07 -8.27
CA ALA A 40 -2.04 10.30 -7.75
C ALA A 40 -1.06 10.89 -8.77
N LEU A 41 -0.15 10.08 -9.30
CA LEU A 41 0.79 10.52 -10.34
C LEU A 41 0.07 11.09 -11.58
N SER A 42 -1.04 10.48 -11.99
CA SER A 42 -1.83 10.95 -13.15
C SER A 42 -2.50 12.31 -12.93
N LYS A 43 -2.58 12.75 -11.68
CA LYS A 43 -3.08 14.07 -11.28
C LYS A 43 -1.97 15.07 -10.97
N ASP A 44 -0.75 14.79 -11.38
CA ASP A 44 0.45 15.59 -11.09
C ASP A 44 0.77 15.69 -9.59
N GLU A 45 0.31 14.74 -8.79
CA GLU A 45 0.68 14.61 -7.39
C GLU A 45 1.97 13.78 -7.28
N SER A 46 2.80 14.07 -6.29
CA SER A 46 4.06 13.35 -6.02
C SER A 46 4.05 12.80 -4.60
N PRO A 47 3.39 11.66 -4.34
CA PRO A 47 3.20 11.18 -2.97
C PRO A 47 4.48 11.04 -2.16
N ILE A 48 5.59 10.62 -2.78
CA ILE A 48 6.88 10.52 -2.09
C ILE A 48 7.41 11.89 -1.69
N ASP A 49 7.48 12.82 -2.64
CA ASP A 49 8.03 14.17 -2.40
C ASP A 49 7.16 14.99 -1.45
N GLU A 50 5.86 14.85 -1.56
CA GLU A 50 4.86 15.52 -0.72
C GLU A 50 4.70 14.84 0.65
N ARG A 51 5.31 13.69 0.85
CA ARG A 51 5.17 12.85 2.05
C ARG A 51 3.72 12.57 2.39
N ASP A 52 2.96 12.10 1.39
CA ASP A 52 1.54 11.81 1.56
C ASP A 52 1.32 10.84 2.74
N PRO A 53 0.41 11.18 3.68
CA PRO A 53 0.13 10.33 4.84
C PRO A 53 -0.32 8.92 4.50
N LEU A 54 -0.94 8.70 3.33
CA LEU A 54 -1.37 7.37 2.88
C LEU A 54 -0.20 6.42 2.64
N LEU A 55 1.00 6.93 2.35
CA LEU A 55 2.18 6.08 2.25
C LEU A 55 2.41 5.24 3.52
N LYS A 56 2.16 5.80 4.69
CA LYS A 56 2.34 5.10 5.97
C LYS A 56 1.33 3.98 6.19
N GLU A 57 0.20 4.02 5.51
CA GLU A 57 -0.81 2.96 5.58
C GLU A 57 -0.42 1.74 4.74
N TYR A 58 0.31 1.97 3.65
CA TYR A 58 0.69 0.92 2.69
C TYR A 58 2.13 0.43 2.82
N VAL A 59 3.03 1.25 3.34
CA VAL A 59 4.48 1.05 3.28
C VAL A 59 5.06 1.01 4.68
N THR A 60 6.03 0.12 4.92
CA THR A 60 6.70 0.04 6.22
C THR A 60 7.48 1.32 6.53
N PRO A 61 7.57 1.71 7.82
CA PRO A 61 8.42 2.84 8.21
C PRO A 61 9.88 2.68 7.77
N GLN A 62 10.40 1.45 7.78
CA GLN A 62 11.76 1.14 7.37
C GLN A 62 11.99 1.42 5.88
N LEU A 63 11.03 1.04 5.02
CA LEU A 63 11.14 1.31 3.59
C LEU A 63 11.00 2.80 3.30
N LEU A 64 10.08 3.51 3.94
CA LEU A 64 9.94 4.96 3.78
C LEU A 64 11.23 5.68 4.19
N GLN A 65 11.83 5.30 5.30
CA GLN A 65 13.11 5.87 5.74
C GLN A 65 14.22 5.65 4.71
N LYS A 66 14.32 4.43 4.18
CA LYS A 66 15.29 4.09 3.12
C LYS A 66 15.11 4.97 1.89
N ILE A 67 13.87 5.14 1.43
CA ILE A 67 13.54 5.99 0.28
C ILE A 67 13.95 7.45 0.53
N TYR A 68 13.61 8.00 1.68
CA TYR A 68 13.97 9.40 2.02
C TYR A 68 15.47 9.62 2.16
N ILE A 69 16.23 8.61 2.62
CA ILE A 69 17.69 8.66 2.65
C ILE A 69 18.23 8.66 1.20
N LEU A 70 17.72 7.81 0.34
CA LEU A 70 18.15 7.74 -1.07
C LEU A 70 17.91 9.05 -1.81
N ILE A 71 16.76 9.69 -1.63
CA ILE A 71 16.43 10.97 -2.24
C ILE A 71 17.44 12.06 -1.84
N LYS A 72 17.90 12.04 -0.59
CA LYS A 72 18.85 13.03 -0.05
C LYS A 72 20.31 12.68 -0.33
N SER A 73 20.60 11.49 -0.85
CA SER A 73 21.96 11.10 -1.17
C SER A 73 22.52 11.94 -2.33
N PRO A 74 23.86 12.11 -2.46
CA PRO A 74 24.46 12.89 -3.54
C PRO A 74 24.07 12.41 -4.93
N ASP A 75 23.87 11.12 -5.10
CA ASP A 75 23.46 10.52 -6.37
C ASP A 75 21.95 10.56 -6.59
N GLY A 76 21.17 10.83 -5.54
CA GLY A 76 19.70 10.86 -5.60
C GLY A 76 19.08 9.50 -5.93
N MET A 77 17.84 9.53 -6.42
CA MET A 77 17.19 8.39 -7.03
C MET A 77 16.97 8.68 -8.53
N ASP A 78 17.45 7.81 -9.38
CA ASP A 78 17.22 7.93 -10.83
C ASP A 78 15.80 7.52 -11.21
N ASP A 79 15.28 6.49 -10.54
CA ASP A 79 13.96 5.91 -10.76
C ASP A 79 13.03 6.15 -9.56
N ASP A 80 11.73 6.21 -9.82
CA ASP A 80 10.74 6.10 -8.78
C ASP A 80 10.83 4.72 -8.12
N TYR A 81 10.96 4.68 -6.80
CA TYR A 81 11.22 3.45 -6.08
C TYR A 81 10.09 2.40 -6.26
N PHE A 82 8.84 2.85 -6.26
CA PHE A 82 7.70 1.96 -6.38
C PHE A 82 7.44 1.50 -7.80
N LEU A 83 7.79 2.31 -8.79
CA LEU A 83 7.61 1.99 -10.20
C LEU A 83 8.82 1.22 -10.79
N GLN A 84 10.01 1.37 -10.19
CA GLN A 84 11.27 0.87 -10.73
C GLN A 84 11.50 1.35 -12.18
N ASP A 85 11.05 2.58 -12.44
CA ASP A 85 11.15 3.29 -13.71
C ASP A 85 11.17 4.80 -13.45
N GLN A 86 11.63 5.57 -14.41
CA GLN A 86 11.76 7.03 -14.28
C GLN A 86 10.40 7.73 -14.19
N ASP A 87 9.39 7.19 -14.88
CA ASP A 87 8.04 7.74 -14.92
C ASP A 87 7.01 6.62 -15.08
N TYR A 88 5.73 6.95 -14.87
CA TYR A 88 4.64 6.05 -15.15
C TYR A 88 4.21 6.14 -16.62
N SER A 89 3.57 5.08 -17.10
CA SER A 89 2.88 5.08 -18.39
C SER A 89 1.37 5.28 -18.17
N ASP A 90 0.73 6.06 -19.03
CA ASP A 90 -0.73 6.27 -18.98
C ASP A 90 -1.51 4.95 -19.01
N GLY A 91 -1.00 3.97 -19.74
CA GLY A 91 -1.60 2.65 -19.83
C GLY A 91 -1.55 1.83 -18.54
N TRP A 92 -0.80 2.27 -17.54
CA TRP A 92 -0.72 1.57 -16.25
C TRP A 92 -1.83 1.98 -15.28
N VAL A 93 -2.34 3.19 -15.37
CA VAL A 93 -3.24 3.80 -14.37
C VAL A 93 -4.48 2.94 -14.10
N ASP A 94 -5.11 2.42 -15.15
CA ASP A 94 -6.32 1.60 -15.07
C ASP A 94 -6.04 0.10 -15.21
N HIS A 95 -4.77 -0.31 -15.26
CA HIS A 95 -4.36 -1.69 -15.52
C HIS A 95 -3.34 -2.18 -14.50
N VAL A 96 -3.76 -2.23 -13.24
CA VAL A 96 -2.99 -2.81 -12.15
C VAL A 96 -3.52 -4.21 -11.85
N SER A 97 -2.65 -5.21 -11.91
CA SER A 97 -2.99 -6.57 -11.51
C SER A 97 -1.97 -7.11 -10.51
N ALA A 98 -2.46 -7.77 -9.48
CA ALA A 98 -1.64 -8.45 -8.50
C ALA A 98 -1.79 -9.96 -8.66
N GLY A 99 -0.69 -10.67 -8.77
CA GLY A 99 -0.66 -12.11 -8.82
C GLY A 99 -0.88 -12.75 -7.46
N LYS A 100 -0.63 -14.04 -7.37
CA LYS A 100 -0.73 -14.78 -6.13
C LYS A 100 0.50 -14.50 -5.25
N PHE A 101 0.26 -14.15 -3.99
CA PHE A 101 1.31 -13.96 -2.99
C PHE A 101 1.56 -15.25 -2.21
N THR A 102 2.83 -15.52 -1.94
CA THR A 102 3.25 -16.59 -1.03
C THR A 102 3.54 -16.00 0.33
N ILE A 103 2.85 -16.51 1.35
CA ILE A 103 3.00 -16.07 2.74
C ILE A 103 3.91 -17.05 3.48
N ASN A 104 4.93 -16.51 4.15
CA ASN A 104 5.84 -17.25 5.01
C ASN A 104 6.00 -16.50 6.33
N GLY A 105 5.20 -16.86 7.34
CA GLY A 105 5.16 -16.15 8.62
C GLY A 105 4.70 -14.69 8.45
N ASP A 106 5.53 -13.75 8.84
CA ASP A 106 5.25 -12.32 8.77
C ASP A 106 5.73 -11.66 7.47
N THR A 107 6.16 -12.46 6.51
CA THR A 107 6.63 -12.01 5.19
C THR A 107 5.74 -12.59 4.10
N ALA A 108 5.47 -11.79 3.08
CA ALA A 108 4.79 -12.24 1.87
C ALA A 108 5.51 -11.68 0.64
N SER A 109 5.50 -12.43 -0.45
CA SER A 109 6.01 -11.94 -1.72
C SER A 109 5.15 -12.39 -2.89
N GLY A 110 5.06 -11.57 -3.89
CA GLY A 110 4.29 -11.83 -5.10
C GLY A 110 4.51 -10.75 -6.14
N ASP A 111 3.87 -10.92 -7.27
CA ASP A 111 4.06 -10.08 -8.43
C ASP A 111 2.93 -9.07 -8.58
N VAL A 112 3.30 -7.86 -8.98
CA VAL A 112 2.38 -6.84 -9.48
C VAL A 112 2.77 -6.51 -10.91
N THR A 113 1.78 -6.47 -11.78
CA THR A 113 1.93 -6.06 -13.18
C THR A 113 1.22 -4.72 -13.39
N LEU A 114 1.95 -3.75 -13.90
CA LEU A 114 1.43 -2.45 -14.32
C LEU A 114 1.29 -2.45 -15.82
N GLY A 115 0.08 -2.22 -16.32
CA GLY A 115 -0.23 -2.20 -17.74
C GLY A 115 -0.67 -3.55 -18.29
N SER A 116 -1.36 -3.50 -19.43
CA SER A 116 -1.87 -4.67 -20.16
C SER A 116 -1.14 -4.93 -21.47
N ASP A 117 -0.48 -3.92 -22.02
CA ASP A 117 0.28 -4.05 -23.27
C ASP A 117 1.64 -4.73 -23.00
N ALA A 118 1.92 -5.80 -23.76
CA ALA A 118 3.16 -6.55 -23.61
C ALA A 118 4.43 -5.69 -23.85
N ASN A 119 4.33 -4.61 -24.60
CA ASN A 119 5.45 -3.72 -24.89
C ASN A 119 5.63 -2.59 -23.87
N ASP A 120 4.63 -2.36 -23.03
CA ASP A 120 4.62 -1.23 -22.08
C ASP A 120 4.41 -1.65 -20.63
N ARG A 121 4.21 -2.92 -20.36
CA ARG A 121 3.96 -3.38 -18.99
C ARG A 121 5.23 -3.44 -18.16
N GLN A 122 5.09 -3.15 -16.88
CA GLN A 122 6.13 -3.30 -15.87
C GLN A 122 5.79 -4.43 -14.92
N LEU A 123 6.73 -5.36 -14.73
CA LEU A 123 6.59 -6.44 -13.76
C LEU A 123 7.42 -6.13 -12.53
N LEU A 124 6.78 -6.18 -11.37
CA LEU A 124 7.37 -5.87 -10.09
C LEU A 124 7.26 -7.05 -9.12
N LEU A 125 8.33 -7.34 -8.42
CA LEU A 125 8.33 -8.23 -7.28
C LEU A 125 8.14 -7.41 -6.00
N ILE A 126 7.07 -7.68 -5.27
CA ILE A 126 6.70 -6.97 -4.05
C ILE A 126 6.94 -7.88 -2.86
N THR A 127 7.67 -7.38 -1.88
CA THR A 127 7.82 -8.02 -0.58
C THR A 127 7.05 -7.21 0.45
N LEU A 128 6.24 -7.90 1.27
CA LEU A 128 5.48 -7.29 2.35
C LEU A 128 5.93 -7.86 3.69
N HIS A 129 5.78 -7.05 4.72
CA HIS A 129 5.94 -7.46 6.11
C HIS A 129 4.65 -7.18 6.87
N ARG A 130 4.28 -8.11 7.76
CA ARG A 130 3.11 -7.97 8.63
C ARG A 130 3.55 -7.53 10.02
N ASP A 131 3.01 -6.41 10.46
CA ASP A 131 3.11 -5.90 11.83
C ASP A 131 1.73 -5.89 12.53
N ARG A 132 1.61 -5.15 13.62
CA ARG A 132 0.33 -5.04 14.36
C ARG A 132 -0.80 -4.44 13.52
N ASP A 133 -0.45 -3.58 12.57
CA ASP A 133 -1.41 -2.86 11.73
C ASP A 133 -1.74 -3.62 10.45
N GLY A 134 -1.17 -4.79 10.25
CA GLY A 134 -1.37 -5.66 9.10
C GLY A 134 -0.20 -5.67 8.12
N TRP A 135 -0.47 -6.06 6.90
CA TRP A 135 0.54 -6.12 5.84
C TRP A 135 0.91 -4.75 5.32
N LYS A 136 2.21 -4.54 5.07
CA LYS A 136 2.74 -3.33 4.44
C LYS A 136 3.86 -3.69 3.48
N ILE A 137 4.00 -2.90 2.43
CA ILE A 137 5.07 -3.06 1.44
C ILE A 137 6.40 -2.71 2.10
N ASP A 138 7.35 -3.64 2.00
CA ASP A 138 8.68 -3.54 2.62
C ASP A 138 9.81 -3.51 1.60
N ASP A 139 9.58 -3.95 0.38
CA ASP A 139 10.52 -3.85 -0.72
C ASP A 139 9.81 -3.96 -2.08
N VAL A 140 10.38 -3.31 -3.07
CA VAL A 140 9.96 -3.39 -4.47
C VAL A 140 11.19 -3.57 -5.35
N ALA A 141 11.16 -4.57 -6.19
CA ALA A 141 12.21 -4.83 -7.17
C ALA A 141 11.60 -5.02 -8.56
N LYS A 142 12.35 -4.66 -9.59
CA LYS A 142 11.97 -4.99 -10.96
C LYS A 142 12.16 -6.48 -11.18
N GLU A 143 11.12 -7.14 -11.65
CA GLU A 143 11.23 -8.53 -12.08
C GLU A 143 11.81 -8.56 -13.50
N ASN A 144 12.98 -9.15 -13.63
CA ASN A 144 13.57 -9.37 -14.95
C ASN A 144 12.90 -10.58 -15.61
N PRO A 145 12.40 -10.42 -16.81
CA PRO A 145 11.85 -11.55 -17.56
C PRO A 145 12.90 -12.60 -17.89
#